data_c04fa3b675f708f28b0b2a84dccd768f
#
_entry.id   c04fa3b675f708f28b0b2a84dccd768f
#
_cell.length_a   1.000
_cell.length_b   1.000
_cell.length_c   1.000
_cell.angle_alpha   90.00
_cell.angle_beta   90.00
_cell.angle_gamma   90.00
#
_symmetry.space_group_name_H-M   'P 1'
#
loop_
_entity.id
_entity.type
_entity.pdbx_description
1 polymer ?
#
loop_
_entity_poly.entity_id
_entity_poly.type
_entity_poly.pdbx_seq_one_letter_code
_entity_poly.pdbx_strand_id
1 'polypeptide(L)'
;MRYDPGRDLGWLLLRPWVAIPRLVHVLWSLAGLVLVLLLRGGSSDAAVQQGLARRILNTLTGLGPCFIKLGQALSTRPDLVRRDWLEELTRLQDDLPAFPHATALACIREELGAPAEELFEEFPDTPIAAASLGQVYKARLQGQHWVAVKVQRPNLTFILRRDLVLIRALGVLTAPLLPLNLGFGLGGIIDEFGRSLFEEIDYGLEAANAERFAALFADNDAVYIPKVERMLSSTRVLTTTWIDGAKMRDSDELRSQRLDPEALIRTGVICGLQQLLEFGYFHADPHPGNLFALPGRTGDLGHVGYVDFGMMDSISDSDRLTLTGAVVHLINRDFAGLARDFQDLGFLSPTADLTPIVPALEEVLGGSLGDSVGSFNFKAITDRFSELMFDYPFRVPARFALIIRAVVSQEGLALRLDPNFRIIAVAYPYVARRLLAGDTSEMREKLLEVIFDESGRLRLDRLESLLDVVGQDAPAPGKELIPVAGAGLRLLLSRDGADLRRRLLMTLIRDDRLHTDDVRALFGLLGRTFGPGRLAGGLLQRLNPLQAA
;
A
#
# COMPACT_ATOMS: atom_id res chain seq x y z
N MET A 1 -14.27 19.02 -7.31
CA MET A 1 -15.58 18.95 -6.60
C MET A 1 -15.32 18.55 -5.16
N ARG A 2 -16.08 19.06 -4.14
CA ARG A 2 -15.83 18.72 -2.73
C ARG A 2 -17.09 18.16 -2.08
N TYR A 3 -16.93 17.11 -1.27
CA TYR A 3 -17.96 16.58 -0.41
C TYR A 3 -18.26 17.56 0.73
N ASP A 4 -19.54 17.88 0.92
CA ASP A 4 -20.04 18.74 1.99
C ASP A 4 -21.39 18.19 2.48
N PRO A 5 -21.40 17.43 3.59
CA PRO A 5 -22.60 16.74 4.05
C PRO A 5 -23.74 17.69 4.43
N GLY A 6 -23.43 18.90 4.93
CA GLY A 6 -24.44 19.87 5.31
C GLY A 6 -25.15 20.49 4.08
N ARG A 7 -24.35 20.94 3.12
CA ARG A 7 -24.86 21.50 1.85
C ARG A 7 -25.61 20.45 1.04
N ASP A 8 -25.08 19.23 0.99
CA ASP A 8 -25.65 18.14 0.20
C ASP A 8 -26.96 17.62 0.82
N LEU A 9 -27.08 17.62 2.16
CA LEU A 9 -28.36 17.37 2.86
C LEU A 9 -29.41 18.44 2.52
N GLY A 10 -29.06 19.73 2.64
CA GLY A 10 -29.96 20.83 2.24
C GLY A 10 -30.41 20.71 0.79
N TRP A 11 -29.47 20.38 -0.10
CA TRP A 11 -29.77 20.16 -1.53
C TRP A 11 -30.78 19.01 -1.75
N LEU A 12 -30.65 17.90 -1.00
CA LEU A 12 -31.53 16.74 -1.12
C LEU A 12 -32.91 16.98 -0.48
N LEU A 13 -32.98 17.68 0.65
CA LEU A 13 -34.23 18.05 1.32
C LEU A 13 -35.11 18.95 0.45
N LEU A 14 -34.50 19.81 -0.37
CA LEU A 14 -35.22 20.65 -1.35
C LEU A 14 -35.74 19.86 -2.58
N ARG A 15 -35.42 18.53 -2.68
CA ARG A 15 -35.79 17.67 -3.81
C ARG A 15 -36.43 16.35 -3.34
N PRO A 16 -37.58 16.41 -2.65
CA PRO A 16 -38.24 15.21 -2.10
C PRO A 16 -38.59 14.18 -3.19
N TRP A 17 -38.86 14.61 -4.41
CA TRP A 17 -39.11 13.73 -5.56
C TRP A 17 -37.88 12.93 -6.02
N VAL A 18 -36.67 13.32 -5.61
CA VAL A 18 -35.43 12.55 -5.80
C VAL A 18 -35.12 11.72 -4.57
N ALA A 19 -35.27 12.30 -3.37
CA ALA A 19 -34.91 11.69 -2.09
C ALA A 19 -35.82 10.50 -1.74
N ILE A 20 -37.15 10.71 -1.80
CA ILE A 20 -38.14 9.72 -1.33
C ILE A 20 -38.11 8.43 -2.15
N PRO A 21 -38.20 8.45 -3.50
CA PRO A 21 -38.14 7.22 -4.27
C PRO A 21 -36.83 6.44 -4.06
N ARG A 22 -35.71 7.17 -3.95
CA ARG A 22 -34.41 6.52 -3.71
C ARG A 22 -34.32 5.94 -2.32
N LEU A 23 -34.78 6.66 -1.30
CA LEU A 23 -34.84 6.16 0.09
C LEU A 23 -35.69 4.89 0.18
N VAL A 24 -36.88 4.88 -0.43
CA VAL A 24 -37.76 3.69 -0.47
C VAL A 24 -37.05 2.53 -1.13
N HIS A 25 -36.39 2.74 -2.27
CA HIS A 25 -35.63 1.70 -2.97
C HIS A 25 -34.49 1.15 -2.09
N VAL A 26 -33.71 2.02 -1.44
CA VAL A 26 -32.61 1.62 -0.55
C VAL A 26 -33.15 0.84 0.64
N LEU A 27 -34.18 1.35 1.31
CA LEU A 27 -34.80 0.69 2.48
C LEU A 27 -35.40 -0.67 2.11
N TRP A 28 -36.07 -0.78 0.95
CA TRP A 28 -36.61 -2.04 0.48
C TRP A 28 -35.54 -3.10 0.21
N SER A 29 -34.45 -2.68 -0.47
CA SER A 29 -33.31 -3.55 -0.78
C SER A 29 -32.61 -4.02 0.49
N LEU A 30 -32.40 -3.10 1.45
CA LEU A 30 -31.75 -3.40 2.73
C LEU A 30 -32.67 -4.21 3.67
N ALA A 31 -33.97 -3.95 3.69
CA ALA A 31 -34.91 -4.71 4.52
C ALA A 31 -34.91 -6.21 4.17
N GLY A 32 -34.89 -6.52 2.85
CA GLY A 32 -34.76 -7.89 2.39
C GLY A 32 -33.43 -8.56 2.79
N LEU A 33 -32.35 -7.79 2.82
CA LEU A 33 -31.04 -8.26 3.27
C LEU A 33 -31.02 -8.46 4.80
N VAL A 34 -31.48 -7.47 5.57
CA VAL A 34 -31.52 -7.50 7.04
C VAL A 34 -32.39 -8.67 7.52
N LEU A 35 -33.55 -8.89 6.93
CA LEU A 35 -34.40 -10.02 7.29
C LEU A 35 -33.67 -11.36 7.15
N VAL A 36 -32.95 -11.57 6.05
CA VAL A 36 -32.19 -12.81 5.84
C VAL A 36 -31.00 -12.91 6.80
N LEU A 37 -30.34 -11.79 7.11
CA LEU A 37 -29.26 -11.76 8.10
C LEU A 37 -29.76 -12.09 9.51
N LEU A 38 -30.91 -11.58 9.91
CA LEU A 38 -31.52 -11.89 11.21
C LEU A 38 -31.92 -13.38 11.33
N LEU A 39 -32.41 -13.96 10.23
CA LEU A 39 -32.86 -15.36 10.22
C LEU A 39 -31.72 -16.38 10.13
N ARG A 40 -30.61 -16.04 9.46
CA ARG A 40 -29.54 -16.97 9.08
C ARG A 40 -28.13 -16.52 9.48
N GLY A 41 -27.95 -15.27 9.92
CA GLY A 41 -26.63 -14.70 10.22
C GLY A 41 -25.89 -15.37 11.38
N GLY A 42 -26.63 -15.97 12.32
CA GLY A 42 -26.07 -16.74 13.44
C GLY A 42 -25.65 -18.16 13.10
N SER A 43 -25.84 -18.62 11.86
CA SER A 43 -25.42 -19.95 11.43
C SER A 43 -23.89 -20.07 11.39
N SER A 44 -23.35 -21.17 11.89
CA SER A 44 -21.93 -21.55 11.73
C SER A 44 -21.63 -22.33 10.44
N ASP A 45 -22.66 -22.60 9.62
CA ASP A 45 -22.51 -23.32 8.35
C ASP A 45 -21.87 -22.40 7.30
N ALA A 46 -20.71 -22.81 6.80
CA ALA A 46 -19.93 -22.08 5.80
C ALA A 46 -20.71 -21.82 4.50
N ALA A 47 -21.54 -22.79 4.05
CA ALA A 47 -22.34 -22.63 2.84
C ALA A 47 -23.44 -21.55 3.03
N VAL A 48 -24.04 -21.48 4.23
CA VAL A 48 -25.01 -20.43 4.57
C VAL A 48 -24.33 -19.06 4.60
N GLN A 49 -23.15 -18.95 5.21
CA GLN A 49 -22.41 -17.69 5.30
C GLN A 49 -21.97 -17.21 3.91
N GLN A 50 -21.49 -18.09 3.04
CA GLN A 50 -21.17 -17.76 1.66
C GLN A 50 -22.40 -17.30 0.87
N GLY A 51 -23.56 -17.94 1.08
CA GLY A 51 -24.82 -17.50 0.48
C GLY A 51 -25.24 -16.11 0.94
N LEU A 52 -25.03 -15.77 2.22
CA LEU A 52 -25.28 -14.44 2.75
C LEU A 52 -24.33 -13.39 2.16
N ALA A 53 -23.04 -13.70 2.08
CA ALA A 53 -22.04 -12.82 1.50
C ALA A 53 -22.36 -12.49 0.03
N ARG A 54 -22.75 -13.48 -0.78
CA ARG A 54 -23.21 -13.26 -2.17
C ARG A 54 -24.46 -12.39 -2.23
N ARG A 55 -25.38 -12.54 -1.27
CA ARG A 55 -26.59 -11.71 -1.23
C ARG A 55 -26.25 -10.26 -0.89
N ILE A 56 -25.31 -10.03 0.05
CA ILE A 56 -24.78 -8.69 0.33
C ILE A 56 -24.19 -8.08 -0.95
N LEU A 57 -23.30 -8.81 -1.62
CA LEU A 57 -22.66 -8.41 -2.88
C LEU A 57 -23.71 -8.01 -3.93
N ASN A 58 -24.70 -8.86 -4.20
CA ASN A 58 -25.74 -8.59 -5.19
C ASN A 58 -26.60 -7.38 -4.82
N THR A 59 -26.89 -7.19 -3.52
CA THR A 59 -27.65 -6.04 -3.04
C THR A 59 -26.87 -4.74 -3.25
N LEU A 60 -25.58 -4.71 -2.89
CA LEU A 60 -24.71 -3.54 -3.08
C LEU A 60 -24.55 -3.22 -4.58
N THR A 61 -24.34 -4.23 -5.41
CA THR A 61 -24.24 -4.07 -6.87
C THR A 61 -25.54 -3.50 -7.46
N GLY A 62 -26.70 -4.01 -7.04
CA GLY A 62 -28.00 -3.52 -7.49
C GLY A 62 -28.31 -2.09 -7.04
N LEU A 63 -27.76 -1.64 -5.93
CA LEU A 63 -27.89 -0.27 -5.43
C LEU A 63 -27.00 0.73 -6.19
N GLY A 64 -25.97 0.27 -6.90
CA GLY A 64 -25.17 1.07 -7.83
C GLY A 64 -23.85 1.61 -7.27
N PRO A 65 -23.17 2.55 -8.00
CA PRO A 65 -21.77 2.88 -7.80
C PRO A 65 -21.38 3.26 -6.39
N CYS A 66 -22.17 4.07 -5.69
CA CYS A 66 -21.89 4.49 -4.32
C CYS A 66 -21.85 3.31 -3.34
N PHE A 67 -22.80 2.37 -3.48
CA PHE A 67 -22.86 1.19 -2.60
C PHE A 67 -21.81 0.14 -2.97
N ILE A 68 -21.43 0.04 -4.24
CA ILE A 68 -20.31 -0.79 -4.68
C ILE A 68 -19.02 -0.30 -4.02
N LYS A 69 -18.74 1.01 -4.10
CA LYS A 69 -17.56 1.61 -3.45
C LYS A 69 -17.61 1.50 -1.93
N LEU A 70 -18.78 1.62 -1.32
CA LEU A 70 -18.95 1.35 0.11
C LEU A 70 -18.58 -0.11 0.45
N GLY A 71 -19.03 -1.07 -0.34
CA GLY A 71 -18.67 -2.48 -0.18
C GLY A 71 -17.18 -2.74 -0.36
N GLN A 72 -16.54 -2.08 -1.32
CA GLN A 72 -15.08 -2.13 -1.51
C GLN A 72 -14.33 -1.53 -0.31
N ALA A 73 -14.77 -0.40 0.22
CA ALA A 73 -14.19 0.20 1.43
C ALA A 73 -14.37 -0.72 2.66
N LEU A 74 -15.53 -1.35 2.81
CA LEU A 74 -15.80 -2.32 3.88
C LEU A 74 -14.97 -3.60 3.75
N SER A 75 -14.65 -4.04 2.52
CA SER A 75 -13.82 -5.23 2.29
C SER A 75 -12.40 -5.11 2.84
N THR A 76 -11.96 -3.90 3.12
CA THR A 76 -10.63 -3.61 3.70
C THR A 76 -10.66 -3.38 5.21
N ARG A 77 -11.83 -3.55 5.85
CA ARG A 77 -12.05 -3.27 7.28
C ARG A 77 -12.47 -4.54 8.03
N PRO A 78 -11.49 -5.40 8.40
CA PRO A 78 -11.76 -6.62 9.16
C PRO A 78 -12.30 -6.35 10.57
N ASP A 79 -12.13 -5.13 11.07
CA ASP A 79 -12.71 -4.62 12.31
C ASP A 79 -14.23 -4.35 12.24
N LEU A 80 -14.78 -4.19 11.01
CA LEU A 80 -16.19 -3.89 10.78
C LEU A 80 -16.98 -5.04 10.18
N VAL A 81 -16.31 -5.92 9.42
CA VAL A 81 -16.95 -6.96 8.61
C VAL A 81 -16.36 -8.33 8.95
N ARG A 82 -17.21 -9.33 9.07
CA ARG A 82 -16.78 -10.72 9.29
C ARG A 82 -15.84 -11.19 8.17
N ARG A 83 -14.83 -11.98 8.54
CA ARG A 83 -13.82 -12.50 7.62
C ARG A 83 -14.41 -13.24 6.41
N ASP A 84 -15.41 -14.11 6.66
CA ASP A 84 -16.07 -14.90 5.61
C ASP A 84 -16.74 -14.04 4.53
N TRP A 85 -17.13 -12.81 4.88
CA TRP A 85 -17.78 -11.86 3.98
C TRP A 85 -16.77 -10.96 3.26
N LEU A 86 -15.60 -10.70 3.86
CA LEU A 86 -14.54 -9.89 3.24
C LEU A 86 -14.09 -10.47 1.91
N GLU A 87 -13.92 -11.80 1.83
CA GLU A 87 -13.50 -12.49 0.60
C GLU A 87 -14.50 -12.33 -0.55
N GLU A 88 -15.80 -12.36 -0.26
CA GLU A 88 -16.82 -12.13 -1.28
C GLU A 88 -16.95 -10.65 -1.64
N LEU A 89 -16.78 -9.73 -0.69
CA LEU A 89 -16.81 -8.29 -0.96
C LEU A 89 -15.61 -7.81 -1.81
N THR A 90 -14.46 -8.49 -1.73
CA THR A 90 -13.33 -8.23 -2.64
C THR A 90 -13.68 -8.50 -4.11
N ARG A 91 -14.73 -9.29 -4.39
CA ARG A 91 -15.23 -9.51 -5.76
C ARG A 91 -16.07 -8.36 -6.32
N LEU A 92 -16.34 -7.30 -5.54
CA LEU A 92 -16.96 -6.06 -6.05
C LEU A 92 -16.03 -5.29 -7.01
N GLN A 93 -14.97 -5.95 -7.49
CA GLN A 93 -14.01 -5.38 -8.43
C GLN A 93 -14.63 -5.33 -9.85
N ASP A 94 -14.67 -4.21 -10.40
CA ASP A 94 -14.41 -3.66 -11.73
C ASP A 94 -14.96 -4.32 -13.00
N ASP A 95 -15.97 -5.20 -12.97
CA ASP A 95 -16.55 -5.77 -14.18
C ASP A 95 -18.05 -5.38 -14.30
N LEU A 96 -18.29 -4.08 -14.42
CA LEU A 96 -19.63 -3.56 -14.67
C LEU A 96 -19.87 -3.37 -16.18
N PRO A 97 -21.13 -3.52 -16.64
CA PRO A 97 -21.45 -3.26 -18.04
C PRO A 97 -21.04 -1.86 -18.47
N ALA A 98 -20.46 -1.76 -19.67
CA ALA A 98 -20.15 -0.47 -20.28
C ALA A 98 -21.43 0.36 -20.45
N PHE A 99 -21.30 1.68 -20.27
CA PHE A 99 -22.39 2.59 -20.62
C PHE A 99 -22.32 2.95 -22.11
N PRO A 100 -23.42 3.45 -22.71
CA PRO A 100 -23.51 3.67 -24.15
C PRO A 100 -22.38 4.55 -24.69
N HIS A 101 -21.75 4.15 -25.80
CA HIS A 101 -20.66 4.86 -26.46
C HIS A 101 -21.01 6.33 -26.77
N ALA A 102 -22.22 6.58 -27.28
CA ALA A 102 -22.68 7.95 -27.54
C ALA A 102 -22.64 8.87 -26.29
N THR A 103 -22.84 8.29 -25.10
CA THR A 103 -22.73 9.04 -23.83
C THR A 103 -21.27 9.36 -23.51
N ALA A 104 -20.33 8.46 -23.84
CA ALA A 104 -18.90 8.73 -23.67
C ALA A 104 -18.44 9.84 -24.61
N LEU A 105 -18.83 9.81 -25.89
CA LEU A 105 -18.54 10.86 -26.86
C LEU A 105 -19.11 12.20 -26.44
N ALA A 106 -20.34 12.22 -25.91
CA ALA A 106 -20.95 13.45 -25.39
C ALA A 106 -20.14 14.02 -24.21
N CYS A 107 -19.67 13.17 -23.29
CA CYS A 107 -18.81 13.58 -22.17
C CYS A 107 -17.48 14.14 -22.66
N ILE A 108 -16.81 13.48 -23.61
CA ILE A 108 -15.55 13.97 -24.21
C ILE A 108 -15.77 15.36 -24.83
N ARG A 109 -16.79 15.52 -25.64
CA ARG A 109 -17.13 16.80 -26.28
C ARG A 109 -17.41 17.91 -25.27
N GLU A 110 -18.16 17.60 -24.22
CA GLU A 110 -18.50 18.56 -23.16
C GLU A 110 -17.27 19.01 -22.38
N GLU A 111 -16.35 18.05 -22.06
CA GLU A 111 -15.19 18.30 -21.21
C GLU A 111 -14.00 18.88 -21.98
N LEU A 112 -13.77 18.43 -23.20
CA LEU A 112 -12.60 18.82 -24.00
C LEU A 112 -12.92 19.87 -25.08
N GLY A 113 -14.21 20.20 -25.27
CA GLY A 113 -14.65 21.28 -26.16
C GLY A 113 -14.67 20.94 -27.64
N ALA A 114 -14.27 19.72 -28.03
CA ALA A 114 -14.29 19.22 -29.39
C ALA A 114 -14.75 17.77 -29.46
N PRO A 115 -15.33 17.30 -30.59
CA PRO A 115 -15.72 15.91 -30.75
C PRO A 115 -14.48 14.99 -30.81
N ALA A 116 -14.66 13.71 -30.44
CA ALA A 116 -13.55 12.77 -30.36
C ALA A 116 -12.83 12.56 -31.69
N GLU A 117 -13.54 12.66 -32.81
CA GLU A 117 -13.01 12.50 -34.17
C GLU A 117 -12.04 13.64 -34.57
N GLU A 118 -12.14 14.79 -33.92
CA GLU A 118 -11.20 15.90 -34.11
C GLU A 118 -9.98 15.80 -33.19
N LEU A 119 -10.16 15.20 -32.00
CA LEU A 119 -9.12 15.07 -30.99
C LEU A 119 -8.22 13.85 -31.19
N PHE A 120 -8.79 12.76 -31.72
CA PHE A 120 -8.12 11.48 -31.91
C PHE A 120 -8.17 11.08 -33.38
N GLU A 121 -7.09 10.47 -33.88
CA GLU A 121 -7.03 9.90 -35.22
C GLU A 121 -7.91 8.63 -35.32
N GLU A 122 -7.96 7.87 -34.22
CA GLU A 122 -8.78 6.67 -34.05
C GLU A 122 -9.37 6.62 -32.66
N PHE A 123 -10.71 6.49 -32.57
CA PHE A 123 -11.42 6.31 -31.31
C PHE A 123 -12.43 5.15 -31.47
N PRO A 124 -12.23 4.01 -30.78
CA PRO A 124 -13.05 2.81 -30.98
C PRO A 124 -14.45 2.94 -30.38
N ASP A 125 -15.41 2.22 -30.97
CA ASP A 125 -16.81 2.19 -30.50
C ASP A 125 -16.98 1.43 -29.18
N THR A 126 -16.06 0.50 -28.87
CA THR A 126 -16.12 -0.35 -27.67
C THR A 126 -14.98 -0.02 -26.71
N PRO A 127 -15.27 0.18 -25.42
CA PRO A 127 -14.23 0.34 -24.42
C PRO A 127 -13.49 -0.99 -24.18
N ILE A 128 -12.23 -0.90 -23.81
CA ILE A 128 -11.40 -2.05 -23.43
C ILE A 128 -11.65 -2.52 -22.00
N ALA A 129 -12.17 -1.64 -21.15
CA ALA A 129 -12.53 -1.92 -19.76
C ALA A 129 -13.66 -1.00 -19.31
N ALA A 130 -14.52 -1.50 -18.42
CA ALA A 130 -15.57 -0.72 -17.78
C ALA A 130 -15.60 -1.03 -16.29
N ALA A 131 -15.57 0.02 -15.47
CA ALA A 131 -15.55 -0.05 -14.01
C ALA A 131 -16.74 0.69 -13.39
N SER A 132 -16.79 0.73 -12.05
CA SER A 132 -17.86 1.38 -11.28
C SER A 132 -17.98 2.87 -11.58
N LEU A 133 -16.87 3.55 -11.81
CA LEU A 133 -16.82 5.01 -11.97
C LEU A 133 -16.66 5.48 -13.42
N GLY A 134 -16.19 4.61 -14.33
CA GLY A 134 -15.93 5.00 -15.71
C GLY A 134 -15.64 3.83 -16.62
N GLN A 135 -15.24 4.13 -17.85
CA GLN A 135 -14.75 3.16 -18.83
C GLN A 135 -13.56 3.69 -19.57
N VAL A 136 -12.72 2.80 -20.08
CA VAL A 136 -11.43 3.11 -20.71
C VAL A 136 -11.45 2.69 -22.18
N TYR A 137 -11.00 3.58 -23.04
CA TYR A 137 -10.81 3.35 -24.46
C TYR A 137 -9.32 3.36 -24.81
N LYS A 138 -8.92 2.55 -25.78
CA LYS A 138 -7.61 2.63 -26.41
C LYS A 138 -7.75 3.45 -27.69
N ALA A 139 -7.34 4.70 -27.65
CA ALA A 139 -7.42 5.63 -28.77
C ALA A 139 -6.03 5.92 -29.35
N ARG A 140 -5.97 6.48 -30.57
CA ARG A 140 -4.73 6.89 -31.20
C ARG A 140 -4.72 8.40 -31.40
N LEU A 141 -3.63 9.05 -30.95
CA LEU A 141 -3.42 10.48 -31.20
C LEU A 141 -2.83 10.70 -32.61
N GLN A 142 -3.06 11.88 -33.14
CA GLN A 142 -2.37 12.33 -34.35
C GLN A 142 -0.85 12.28 -34.13
N GLY A 143 -0.12 11.54 -34.97
CA GLY A 143 1.31 11.32 -34.80
C GLY A 143 1.71 9.91 -34.30
N GLN A 144 0.77 8.97 -34.29
CA GLN A 144 0.96 7.51 -34.18
C GLN A 144 1.18 6.91 -32.79
N HIS A 145 1.05 7.62 -31.68
CA HIS A 145 1.10 6.96 -30.38
C HIS A 145 -0.30 6.67 -29.81
N TRP A 146 -0.39 5.51 -29.15
CA TRP A 146 -1.59 5.05 -28.49
C TRP A 146 -1.76 5.68 -27.10
N VAL A 147 -3.01 5.98 -26.75
CA VAL A 147 -3.39 6.52 -25.44
C VAL A 147 -4.54 5.73 -24.84
N ALA A 148 -4.60 5.72 -23.51
CA ALA A 148 -5.74 5.29 -22.74
C ALA A 148 -6.60 6.51 -22.43
N VAL A 149 -7.88 6.46 -22.78
CA VAL A 149 -8.85 7.54 -22.51
C VAL A 149 -9.88 6.99 -21.53
N LYS A 150 -9.79 7.42 -20.27
CA LYS A 150 -10.72 7.08 -19.19
C LYS A 150 -11.84 8.11 -19.17
N VAL A 151 -13.08 7.67 -19.35
CA VAL A 151 -14.28 8.52 -19.40
C VAL A 151 -15.20 8.17 -18.25
N GLN A 152 -15.61 9.16 -17.47
CA GLN A 152 -16.46 9.00 -16.30
C GLN A 152 -17.89 8.62 -16.66
N ARG A 153 -18.54 7.81 -15.81
CA ARG A 153 -19.97 7.51 -15.95
C ARG A 153 -20.83 8.77 -15.85
N PRO A 154 -21.93 8.84 -16.62
CA PRO A 154 -22.81 10.01 -16.60
C PRO A 154 -23.46 10.19 -15.22
N ASN A 155 -23.70 11.44 -14.85
CA ASN A 155 -24.41 11.84 -13.62
C ASN A 155 -23.81 11.29 -12.31
N LEU A 156 -22.54 10.85 -12.33
CA LEU A 156 -21.92 10.17 -11.18
C LEU A 156 -21.92 11.06 -9.93
N THR A 157 -21.54 12.33 -10.06
CA THR A 157 -21.56 13.31 -8.96
C THR A 157 -22.94 13.44 -8.32
N PHE A 158 -23.99 13.48 -9.14
CA PHE A 158 -25.37 13.54 -8.65
C PHE A 158 -25.75 12.26 -7.88
N ILE A 159 -25.41 11.10 -8.42
CA ILE A 159 -25.69 9.79 -7.81
C ILE A 159 -24.97 9.68 -6.46
N LEU A 160 -23.68 9.99 -6.42
CA LEU A 160 -22.88 9.90 -5.21
C LEU A 160 -23.36 10.88 -4.14
N ARG A 161 -23.59 12.13 -4.50
CA ARG A 161 -24.12 13.15 -3.58
C ARG A 161 -25.44 12.71 -2.94
N ARG A 162 -26.39 12.21 -3.75
CA ARG A 162 -27.67 11.70 -3.27
C ARG A 162 -27.50 10.51 -2.33
N ASP A 163 -26.72 9.52 -2.75
CA ASP A 163 -26.62 8.24 -2.04
C ASP A 163 -25.81 8.38 -0.74
N LEU A 164 -24.74 9.21 -0.73
CA LEU A 164 -23.96 9.48 0.49
C LEU A 164 -24.78 10.17 1.57
N VAL A 165 -25.63 11.12 1.21
CA VAL A 165 -26.55 11.77 2.18
C VAL A 165 -27.49 10.74 2.80
N LEU A 166 -28.04 9.82 2.00
CA LEU A 166 -28.93 8.77 2.50
C LEU A 166 -28.17 7.76 3.38
N ILE A 167 -26.98 7.32 2.96
CA ILE A 167 -26.13 6.42 3.74
C ILE A 167 -25.77 7.07 5.07
N ARG A 168 -25.38 8.35 5.06
CA ARG A 168 -25.05 9.10 6.28
C ARG A 168 -26.24 9.24 7.22
N ALA A 169 -27.41 9.60 6.69
CA ALA A 169 -28.61 9.73 7.49
C ALA A 169 -29.03 8.39 8.12
N LEU A 170 -29.03 7.30 7.33
CA LEU A 170 -29.32 5.95 7.81
C LEU A 170 -28.27 5.49 8.83
N GLY A 171 -26.98 5.71 8.57
CA GLY A 171 -25.89 5.34 9.46
C GLY A 171 -26.01 6.03 10.83
N VAL A 172 -26.24 7.34 10.85
CA VAL A 172 -26.42 8.11 12.10
C VAL A 172 -27.67 7.67 12.86
N LEU A 173 -28.77 7.41 12.13
CA LEU A 173 -30.04 6.95 12.74
C LEU A 173 -29.92 5.55 13.35
N THR A 174 -29.20 4.65 12.68
CA THR A 174 -29.06 3.26 13.13
C THR A 174 -27.89 3.05 14.11
N ALA A 175 -26.95 4.00 14.22
CA ALA A 175 -25.78 3.90 15.08
C ALA A 175 -26.09 3.46 16.53
N PRO A 176 -27.14 3.98 17.20
CA PRO A 176 -27.48 3.55 18.56
C PRO A 176 -27.97 2.09 18.66
N LEU A 177 -28.38 1.50 17.54
CA LEU A 177 -28.92 0.13 17.47
C LEU A 177 -27.82 -0.91 17.16
N LEU A 178 -26.65 -0.44 16.71
CA LEU A 178 -25.56 -1.32 16.31
C LEU A 178 -24.58 -1.49 17.50
N PRO A 179 -24.24 -2.73 17.89
CA PRO A 179 -23.27 -3.00 18.95
C PRO A 179 -21.83 -2.78 18.47
N LEU A 180 -21.57 -1.66 17.78
CA LEU A 180 -20.29 -1.32 17.21
C LEU A 180 -19.56 -0.34 18.12
N ASN A 181 -18.45 -0.78 18.71
CA ASN A 181 -17.58 0.09 19.52
C ASN A 181 -16.49 0.71 18.60
N LEU A 182 -16.90 1.63 17.70
CA LEU A 182 -16.06 2.16 16.64
C LEU A 182 -15.09 3.27 17.09
N GLY A 183 -15.15 3.69 18.36
CA GLY A 183 -14.31 4.78 18.88
C GLY A 183 -14.58 6.17 18.26
N PHE A 184 -15.25 6.22 17.10
CA PHE A 184 -15.73 7.42 16.41
C PHE A 184 -17.20 7.26 16.03
N GLY A 185 -17.93 8.38 15.94
CA GLY A 185 -19.32 8.34 15.47
C GLY A 185 -19.36 7.85 14.00
N LEU A 186 -20.31 6.93 13.71
CA LEU A 186 -20.49 6.35 12.36
C LEU A 186 -20.62 7.42 11.27
N GLY A 187 -21.19 8.59 11.60
CA GLY A 187 -21.26 9.73 10.70
C GLY A 187 -19.89 10.24 10.25
N GLY A 188 -18.88 10.25 11.14
CA GLY A 188 -17.52 10.67 10.81
C GLY A 188 -16.83 9.70 9.82
N ILE A 189 -17.04 8.39 10.01
CA ILE A 189 -16.52 7.35 9.09
C ILE A 189 -17.14 7.50 7.69
N ILE A 190 -18.46 7.76 7.64
CA ILE A 190 -19.15 7.96 6.36
C ILE A 190 -18.71 9.28 5.69
N ASP A 191 -18.45 10.33 6.48
CA ASP A 191 -17.95 11.61 5.95
C ASP A 191 -16.51 11.47 5.39
N GLU A 192 -15.66 10.64 6.01
CA GLU A 192 -14.33 10.31 5.48
C GLU A 192 -14.42 9.53 4.17
N PHE A 193 -15.25 8.48 4.15
CA PHE A 193 -15.54 7.71 2.93
C PHE A 193 -16.08 8.62 1.81
N GLY A 194 -17.00 9.53 2.15
CA GLY A 194 -17.55 10.48 1.18
C GLY A 194 -16.49 11.40 0.57
N ARG A 195 -15.55 11.90 1.38
CA ARG A 195 -14.42 12.71 0.87
C ARG A 195 -13.54 11.92 -0.08
N SER A 196 -13.11 10.73 0.33
CA SER A 196 -12.29 9.84 -0.49
C SER A 196 -12.97 9.50 -1.83
N LEU A 197 -14.29 9.22 -1.80
CA LEU A 197 -15.04 8.91 -3.01
C LEU A 197 -15.15 10.11 -3.96
N PHE A 198 -15.28 11.35 -3.44
CA PHE A 198 -15.27 12.56 -4.26
C PHE A 198 -13.91 12.91 -4.83
N GLU A 199 -12.82 12.53 -4.15
CA GLU A 199 -11.46 12.62 -4.68
C GLU A 199 -11.24 11.62 -5.81
N GLU A 200 -11.73 10.38 -5.66
CA GLU A 200 -11.61 9.30 -6.65
C GLU A 200 -12.33 9.59 -7.97
N ILE A 201 -13.43 10.37 -7.94
CA ILE A 201 -14.14 10.76 -9.16
C ILE A 201 -13.57 12.01 -9.83
N ASP A 202 -12.58 12.65 -9.27
CA ASP A 202 -11.92 13.83 -9.87
C ASP A 202 -10.67 13.39 -10.65
N TYR A 203 -10.85 13.14 -11.95
CA TYR A 203 -9.73 12.72 -12.81
C TYR A 203 -8.65 13.79 -12.96
N GLY A 204 -8.93 15.06 -12.64
CA GLY A 204 -7.91 16.09 -12.52
C GLY A 204 -6.95 15.84 -11.36
N LEU A 205 -7.46 15.31 -10.22
CA LEU A 205 -6.65 14.86 -9.11
C LEU A 205 -5.86 13.59 -9.46
N GLU A 206 -6.50 12.62 -10.12
CA GLU A 206 -5.81 11.40 -10.59
C GLU A 206 -4.64 11.74 -11.52
N ALA A 207 -4.83 12.70 -12.43
CA ALA A 207 -3.77 13.21 -13.29
C ALA A 207 -2.62 13.85 -12.50
N ALA A 208 -2.93 14.69 -11.51
CA ALA A 208 -1.92 15.32 -10.66
C ALA A 208 -1.16 14.30 -9.80
N ASN A 209 -1.85 13.28 -9.30
CA ASN A 209 -1.26 12.16 -8.57
C ASN A 209 -0.29 11.38 -9.44
N ALA A 210 -0.68 11.05 -10.68
CA ALA A 210 0.19 10.35 -11.65
C ALA A 210 1.48 11.13 -11.93
N GLU A 211 1.37 12.43 -12.16
CA GLU A 211 2.53 13.30 -12.40
C GLU A 211 3.44 13.41 -11.17
N ARG A 212 2.84 13.57 -9.96
CA ARG A 212 3.60 13.57 -8.72
C ARG A 212 4.33 12.24 -8.50
N PHE A 213 3.66 11.13 -8.76
CA PHE A 213 4.26 9.81 -8.62
C PHE A 213 5.38 9.61 -9.64
N ALA A 214 5.19 10.03 -10.90
CA ALA A 214 6.23 10.00 -11.92
C ALA A 214 7.47 10.82 -11.54
N ALA A 215 7.28 11.99 -10.93
CA ALA A 215 8.38 12.82 -10.45
C ALA A 215 9.18 12.16 -9.32
N LEU A 216 8.53 11.41 -8.42
CA LEU A 216 9.19 10.69 -7.33
C LEU A 216 10.05 9.51 -7.85
N PHE A 217 9.67 8.92 -8.97
CA PHE A 217 10.39 7.79 -9.59
C PHE A 217 11.20 8.19 -10.83
N ALA A 218 11.45 9.50 -11.04
CA ALA A 218 12.13 9.98 -12.25
C ALA A 218 13.53 9.39 -12.47
N ASP A 219 14.24 9.07 -11.39
CA ASP A 219 15.58 8.47 -11.43
C ASP A 219 15.57 6.94 -11.33
N ASN A 220 14.41 6.30 -11.41
CA ASN A 220 14.26 4.85 -11.29
C ASN A 220 13.73 4.24 -12.59
N ASP A 221 14.61 3.77 -13.45
CA ASP A 221 14.27 3.17 -14.73
C ASP A 221 13.46 1.87 -14.63
N ALA A 222 13.42 1.22 -13.46
CA ALA A 222 12.64 0.00 -13.24
C ALA A 222 11.13 0.26 -13.07
N VAL A 223 10.69 1.53 -12.98
CA VAL A 223 9.30 1.94 -12.80
C VAL A 223 8.84 2.78 -13.97
N TYR A 224 7.73 2.39 -14.57
CA TYR A 224 7.13 3.14 -15.66
C TYR A 224 5.77 3.72 -15.24
N ILE A 225 5.59 5.00 -15.46
CA ILE A 225 4.33 5.72 -15.24
C ILE A 225 3.87 6.34 -16.56
N PRO A 226 2.62 6.09 -17.00
CA PRO A 226 2.09 6.71 -18.21
C PRO A 226 2.08 8.22 -18.10
N LYS A 227 2.52 8.89 -19.15
CA LYS A 227 2.47 10.34 -19.23
C LYS A 227 1.02 10.81 -19.37
N VAL A 228 0.64 11.82 -18.61
CA VAL A 228 -0.68 12.47 -18.73
C VAL A 228 -0.67 13.45 -19.90
N GLU A 229 -1.66 13.33 -20.77
CA GLU A 229 -1.91 14.30 -21.85
C GLU A 229 -2.87 15.38 -21.33
N ARG A 230 -2.29 16.43 -20.73
CA ARG A 230 -3.06 17.48 -20.00
C ARG A 230 -4.09 18.20 -20.87
N MET A 231 -3.79 18.44 -22.14
CA MET A 231 -4.71 19.11 -23.07
C MET A 231 -5.93 18.25 -23.42
N LEU A 232 -5.85 16.94 -23.18
CA LEU A 232 -6.91 15.95 -23.42
C LEU A 232 -7.41 15.35 -22.10
N SER A 233 -7.25 16.07 -21.01
CA SER A 233 -7.68 15.64 -19.68
C SER A 233 -8.45 16.75 -18.97
N SER A 234 -9.45 16.35 -18.18
CA SER A 234 -10.34 17.22 -17.41
C SER A 234 -10.76 16.54 -16.11
N THR A 235 -11.76 17.03 -15.41
CA THR A 235 -12.33 16.38 -14.21
C THR A 235 -13.08 15.09 -14.51
N ARG A 236 -13.54 14.87 -15.75
CA ARG A 236 -14.32 13.68 -16.15
C ARG A 236 -13.70 12.87 -17.28
N VAL A 237 -12.59 13.32 -17.85
CA VAL A 237 -11.84 12.63 -18.90
C VAL A 237 -10.37 12.65 -18.53
N LEU A 238 -9.72 11.48 -18.50
CA LEU A 238 -8.28 11.36 -18.27
C LEU A 238 -7.63 10.65 -19.46
N THR A 239 -6.68 11.29 -20.09
CA THR A 239 -5.91 10.72 -21.20
C THR A 239 -4.46 10.54 -20.79
N THR A 240 -3.96 9.32 -20.91
CA THR A 240 -2.57 8.96 -20.61
C THR A 240 -1.96 8.17 -21.75
N THR A 241 -0.64 8.13 -21.87
CA THR A 241 0.03 7.24 -22.82
C THR A 241 -0.38 5.80 -22.57
N TRP A 242 -0.54 5.03 -23.65
CA TRP A 242 -0.88 3.60 -23.55
C TRP A 242 0.31 2.80 -23.01
N ILE A 243 0.03 1.86 -22.10
CA ILE A 243 1.00 0.86 -21.66
C ILE A 243 0.84 -0.40 -22.51
N ASP A 244 1.89 -0.76 -23.24
CA ASP A 244 1.95 -2.03 -23.97
C ASP A 244 2.73 -3.05 -23.16
N GLY A 245 2.07 -3.62 -22.15
CA GLY A 245 2.65 -4.53 -21.19
C GLY A 245 1.70 -5.67 -20.81
N ALA A 246 2.25 -6.74 -20.24
CA ALA A 246 1.50 -7.87 -19.72
C ALA A 246 0.96 -7.55 -18.32
N LYS A 247 -0.25 -8.01 -18.00
CA LYS A 247 -0.76 -7.92 -16.62
C LYS A 247 0.01 -8.87 -15.71
N MET A 248 0.37 -8.42 -14.53
CA MET A 248 1.07 -9.23 -13.53
C MET A 248 0.10 -10.23 -12.86
N ARG A 249 -0.37 -11.23 -13.58
CA ARG A 249 -1.36 -12.22 -13.11
C ARG A 249 -0.86 -13.66 -13.11
N ASP A 250 -0.07 -14.02 -14.11
CA ASP A 250 0.32 -15.39 -14.40
C ASP A 250 1.82 -15.42 -14.72
N SER A 251 2.56 -16.24 -13.97
CA SER A 251 4.01 -16.38 -14.13
C SER A 251 4.41 -17.04 -15.44
N ASP A 252 3.60 -17.96 -15.97
CA ASP A 252 3.90 -18.66 -17.22
C ASP A 252 3.68 -17.74 -18.42
N GLU A 253 2.63 -16.89 -18.36
CA GLU A 253 2.40 -15.86 -19.35
C GLU A 253 3.57 -14.87 -19.40
N LEU A 254 4.06 -14.40 -18.25
CA LEU A 254 5.20 -13.49 -18.15
C LEU A 254 6.48 -14.13 -18.72
N ARG A 255 6.78 -15.37 -18.34
CA ARG A 255 7.95 -16.10 -18.86
C ARG A 255 7.89 -16.32 -20.36
N SER A 256 6.69 -16.57 -20.91
CA SER A 256 6.50 -16.71 -22.37
C SER A 256 6.86 -15.43 -23.13
N GLN A 257 6.71 -14.26 -22.49
CA GLN A 257 7.10 -12.95 -22.99
C GLN A 257 8.55 -12.56 -22.62
N ARG A 258 9.35 -13.50 -22.11
CA ARG A 258 10.74 -13.29 -21.66
C ARG A 258 10.86 -12.30 -20.49
N LEU A 259 9.84 -12.20 -19.67
CA LEU A 259 9.83 -11.40 -18.46
C LEU A 259 10.13 -12.32 -17.26
N ASP A 260 10.90 -11.82 -16.29
CA ASP A 260 11.22 -12.55 -15.07
C ASP A 260 10.23 -12.19 -13.95
N PRO A 261 9.29 -13.09 -13.57
CA PRO A 261 8.30 -12.81 -12.53
C PRO A 261 8.93 -12.50 -11.17
N GLU A 262 10.01 -13.17 -10.80
CA GLU A 262 10.67 -13.01 -9.50
C GLU A 262 11.33 -11.62 -9.40
N ALA A 263 12.02 -11.19 -10.45
CA ALA A 263 12.61 -9.85 -10.53
C ALA A 263 11.54 -8.76 -10.50
N LEU A 264 10.42 -8.95 -11.23
CA LEU A 264 9.30 -8.02 -11.28
C LEU A 264 8.61 -7.89 -9.91
N ILE A 265 8.37 -9.00 -9.20
CA ILE A 265 7.84 -9.00 -7.84
C ILE A 265 8.77 -8.21 -6.91
N ARG A 266 10.07 -8.53 -6.95
CA ARG A 266 11.07 -7.85 -6.12
C ARG A 266 11.09 -6.35 -6.39
N THR A 267 11.08 -5.94 -7.66
CA THR A 267 10.99 -4.53 -8.07
C THR A 267 9.72 -3.88 -7.52
N GLY A 268 8.56 -4.50 -7.70
CA GLY A 268 7.29 -3.99 -7.19
C GLY A 268 7.28 -3.78 -5.67
N VAL A 269 7.81 -4.76 -4.92
CA VAL A 269 7.92 -4.67 -3.45
C VAL A 269 8.88 -3.56 -3.03
N ILE A 270 10.05 -3.45 -3.67
CA ILE A 270 11.01 -2.36 -3.38
C ILE A 270 10.37 -1.00 -3.68
N CYS A 271 9.66 -0.86 -4.81
CA CYS A 271 8.93 0.36 -5.13
C CYS A 271 7.87 0.70 -4.07
N GLY A 272 7.12 -0.30 -3.56
CA GLY A 272 6.18 -0.11 -2.47
C GLY A 272 6.87 0.37 -1.18
N LEU A 273 8.03 -0.18 -0.84
CA LEU A 273 8.82 0.25 0.30
C LEU A 273 9.36 1.68 0.12
N GLN A 274 9.81 2.05 -1.08
CA GLN A 274 10.23 3.42 -1.39
C GLN A 274 9.08 4.41 -1.20
N GLN A 275 7.89 4.08 -1.71
CA GLN A 275 6.69 4.89 -1.52
C GLN A 275 6.40 5.15 -0.04
N LEU A 276 6.43 4.11 0.79
CA LEU A 276 6.11 4.20 2.21
C LEU A 276 7.24 4.79 3.04
N LEU A 277 8.47 4.32 2.83
CA LEU A 277 9.59 4.62 3.74
C LEU A 277 10.50 5.75 3.25
N GLU A 278 10.46 6.10 1.95
CA GLU A 278 11.26 7.21 1.40
C GLU A 278 10.43 8.43 1.08
N PHE A 279 9.38 8.25 0.28
CA PHE A 279 8.61 9.37 -0.23
C PHE A 279 7.48 9.79 0.70
N GLY A 280 6.99 8.87 1.55
CA GLY A 280 5.80 9.10 2.38
C GLY A 280 4.54 9.35 1.54
N TYR A 281 4.57 9.00 0.25
CA TYR A 281 3.47 9.12 -0.69
C TYR A 281 3.33 7.80 -1.45
N PHE A 282 2.17 7.14 -1.31
CA PHE A 282 2.02 5.75 -1.75
C PHE A 282 0.70 5.50 -2.47
N HIS A 283 0.75 4.52 -3.36
CA HIS A 283 -0.41 3.97 -4.05
C HIS A 283 -1.18 3.06 -3.08
N ALA A 284 -2.40 3.44 -2.74
CA ALA A 284 -3.21 2.73 -1.75
C ALA A 284 -3.91 1.48 -2.30
N ASP A 285 -3.90 1.27 -3.63
CA ASP A 285 -4.55 0.13 -4.28
C ASP A 285 -3.69 -0.53 -5.38
N PRO A 286 -2.49 -1.07 -5.06
CA PRO A 286 -1.59 -1.70 -6.02
C PRO A 286 -2.03 -3.13 -6.36
N HIS A 287 -3.28 -3.31 -6.80
CA HIS A 287 -3.79 -4.63 -7.16
C HIS A 287 -3.30 -5.06 -8.58
N PRO A 288 -3.34 -6.36 -8.92
CA PRO A 288 -2.83 -6.88 -10.20
C PRO A 288 -3.43 -6.24 -11.46
N GLY A 289 -4.59 -5.60 -11.33
CA GLY A 289 -5.23 -4.85 -12.42
C GLY A 289 -4.55 -3.53 -12.75
N ASN A 290 -3.85 -2.94 -11.75
CA ASN A 290 -3.18 -1.65 -11.84
C ASN A 290 -1.66 -1.77 -12.07
N LEU A 291 -1.14 -3.02 -12.16
CA LEU A 291 0.27 -3.30 -12.35
C LEU A 291 0.52 -4.05 -13.65
N PHE A 292 1.47 -3.55 -14.42
CA PHE A 292 1.88 -4.13 -15.69
C PHE A 292 3.37 -4.48 -15.69
N ALA A 293 3.71 -5.59 -16.30
CA ALA A 293 5.06 -5.97 -16.61
C ALA A 293 5.40 -5.50 -18.03
N LEU A 294 6.48 -4.72 -18.17
CA LEU A 294 6.95 -4.18 -19.42
C LEU A 294 8.30 -4.82 -19.77
N PRO A 295 8.57 -5.10 -21.06
CA PRO A 295 9.88 -5.60 -21.48
C PRO A 295 10.95 -4.55 -21.19
N GLY A 296 12.09 -5.02 -20.62
CA GLY A 296 13.24 -4.18 -20.36
C GLY A 296 13.90 -3.65 -21.65
N ARG A 297 14.58 -2.52 -21.55
CA ARG A 297 15.45 -2.04 -22.62
C ARG A 297 16.73 -2.88 -22.62
N THR A 298 17.00 -3.62 -23.72
CA THR A 298 18.22 -4.41 -23.95
C THR A 298 18.95 -4.92 -22.70
N GLY A 299 18.57 -6.13 -22.23
CA GLY A 299 19.28 -6.83 -21.15
C GLY A 299 18.69 -6.67 -19.74
N ASP A 300 17.64 -5.87 -19.55
CA ASP A 300 16.94 -5.74 -18.30
C ASP A 300 15.82 -6.77 -18.12
N LEU A 301 15.60 -7.18 -16.87
CA LEU A 301 14.63 -8.21 -16.46
C LEU A 301 13.16 -7.76 -16.56
N GLY A 302 12.89 -6.56 -17.06
CA GLY A 302 11.56 -5.94 -17.17
C GLY A 302 11.34 -4.80 -16.19
N HIS A 303 10.33 -3.97 -16.48
CA HIS A 303 9.92 -2.81 -15.69
C HIS A 303 8.51 -3.01 -15.14
N VAL A 304 8.21 -2.42 -13.98
CA VAL A 304 6.86 -2.40 -13.41
C VAL A 304 6.15 -1.11 -13.81
N GLY A 305 5.07 -1.24 -14.56
CA GLY A 305 4.20 -0.13 -14.93
C GLY A 305 3.04 0.04 -13.95
N TYR A 306 2.81 1.26 -13.48
CA TYR A 306 1.69 1.63 -12.61
C TYR A 306 0.63 2.39 -13.39
N VAL A 307 -0.63 2.02 -13.18
CA VAL A 307 -1.80 2.74 -13.72
C VAL A 307 -2.82 2.98 -12.60
N ASP A 308 -3.79 3.84 -12.85
CA ASP A 308 -4.88 4.18 -11.93
C ASP A 308 -4.38 4.82 -10.62
N PHE A 309 -4.16 6.13 -10.66
CA PHE A 309 -3.69 6.92 -9.51
C PHE A 309 -4.84 7.60 -8.75
N GLY A 310 -6.06 7.05 -8.86
CA GLY A 310 -7.25 7.54 -8.18
C GLY A 310 -7.20 7.38 -6.66
N MET A 311 -6.44 6.39 -6.16
CA MET A 311 -6.29 6.12 -4.72
C MET A 311 -4.83 6.29 -4.30
N MET A 312 -4.43 7.52 -4.00
CA MET A 312 -3.13 7.85 -3.43
C MET A 312 -3.31 8.40 -2.03
N ASP A 313 -2.35 8.11 -1.15
CA ASP A 313 -2.34 8.68 0.21
C ASP A 313 -0.91 9.03 0.64
N SER A 314 -0.80 9.71 1.78
CA SER A 314 0.49 10.14 2.33
C SER A 314 0.56 9.89 3.83
N ILE A 315 1.77 9.64 4.30
CA ILE A 315 2.09 9.53 5.73
C ILE A 315 3.06 10.63 6.14
N SER A 316 2.97 11.01 7.41
CA SER A 316 3.87 12.02 7.98
C SER A 316 5.32 11.48 8.06
N ASP A 317 6.29 12.39 8.11
CA ASP A 317 7.69 12.01 8.32
C ASP A 317 7.88 11.25 9.64
N SER A 318 7.16 11.64 10.69
CA SER A 318 7.17 10.95 11.98
C SER A 318 6.66 9.50 11.85
N ASP A 319 5.48 9.30 11.24
CA ASP A 319 4.94 7.95 11.05
C ASP A 319 5.86 7.07 10.19
N ARG A 320 6.49 7.67 9.16
CA ARG A 320 7.44 6.99 8.28
C ARG A 320 8.66 6.47 9.04
N LEU A 321 9.20 7.28 9.93
CA LEU A 321 10.34 6.92 10.79
C LEU A 321 9.96 5.83 11.80
N THR A 322 8.81 5.97 12.44
CA THR A 322 8.32 4.97 13.39
C THR A 322 8.04 3.64 12.69
N LEU A 323 7.45 3.64 11.48
CA LEU A 323 7.29 2.42 10.67
C LEU A 323 8.63 1.74 10.35
N THR A 324 9.65 2.53 10.02
CA THR A 324 10.99 2.00 9.79
C THR A 324 11.53 1.32 11.04
N GLY A 325 11.38 1.95 12.21
CA GLY A 325 11.72 1.37 13.51
C GLY A 325 10.94 0.09 13.82
N ALA A 326 9.64 0.10 13.61
CA ALA A 326 8.75 -1.03 13.85
C ALA A 326 9.15 -2.28 13.06
N VAL A 327 9.55 -2.13 11.79
CA VAL A 327 10.08 -3.24 10.99
C VAL A 327 11.35 -3.82 11.63
N VAL A 328 12.25 -2.99 12.12
CA VAL A 328 13.49 -3.43 12.76
C VAL A 328 13.20 -4.10 14.11
N HIS A 329 12.35 -3.50 14.95
CA HIS A 329 11.95 -4.09 16.23
C HIS A 329 11.27 -5.45 16.04
N LEU A 330 10.38 -5.56 15.06
CA LEU A 330 9.71 -6.82 14.73
C LEU A 330 10.72 -7.93 14.40
N ILE A 331 11.66 -7.65 13.49
CA ILE A 331 12.64 -8.65 13.03
C ILE A 331 13.60 -9.03 14.16
N ASN A 332 13.98 -8.05 14.95
CA ASN A 332 14.83 -8.26 16.12
C ASN A 332 14.09 -8.89 17.32
N ARG A 333 12.81 -9.23 17.17
CA ARG A 333 11.95 -9.74 18.24
C ARG A 333 11.93 -8.83 19.48
N ASP A 334 12.08 -7.52 19.26
CA ASP A 334 11.98 -6.52 20.31
C ASP A 334 10.51 -6.08 20.45
N PHE A 335 9.69 -6.95 21.06
CA PHE A 335 8.26 -6.70 21.18
C PHE A 335 7.92 -5.53 22.11
N ALA A 336 8.83 -5.17 23.01
CA ALA A 336 8.67 -3.97 23.83
C ALA A 336 8.87 -2.69 23.01
N GLY A 337 9.89 -2.65 22.14
CA GLY A 337 10.07 -1.58 21.15
C GLY A 337 8.88 -1.47 20.20
N LEU A 338 8.45 -2.61 19.66
CA LEU A 338 7.31 -2.68 18.74
C LEU A 338 5.99 -2.18 19.38
N ALA A 339 5.75 -2.48 20.66
CA ALA A 339 4.58 -2.00 21.40
C ALA A 339 4.59 -0.46 21.54
N ARG A 340 5.76 0.13 21.76
CA ARG A 340 5.94 1.60 21.78
C ARG A 340 5.68 2.20 20.39
N ASP A 341 6.22 1.59 19.33
CA ASP A 341 5.94 2.04 17.97
C ASP A 341 4.44 2.00 17.66
N PHE A 342 3.71 1.00 18.14
CA PHE A 342 2.25 0.94 17.97
C PHE A 342 1.50 2.04 18.75
N GLN A 343 2.01 2.49 19.89
CA GLN A 343 1.48 3.69 20.57
C GLN A 343 1.74 4.95 19.73
N ASP A 344 2.96 5.14 19.26
CA ASP A 344 3.36 6.32 18.49
C ASP A 344 2.60 6.40 17.15
N LEU A 345 2.34 5.27 16.51
CA LEU A 345 1.53 5.18 15.29
C LEU A 345 0.02 5.33 15.56
N GLY A 346 -0.41 5.32 16.83
CA GLY A 346 -1.81 5.47 17.21
C GLY A 346 -2.63 4.18 17.13
N PHE A 347 -2.01 3.01 17.00
CA PHE A 347 -2.71 1.72 17.14
C PHE A 347 -3.14 1.44 18.58
N LEU A 348 -2.41 1.99 19.54
CA LEU A 348 -2.72 1.94 20.97
C LEU A 348 -2.93 3.36 21.49
N SER A 349 -3.72 3.50 22.57
CA SER A 349 -3.83 4.77 23.28
C SER A 349 -2.47 5.17 23.85
N PRO A 350 -2.08 6.46 23.86
CA PRO A 350 -0.85 6.92 24.53
C PRO A 350 -0.79 6.57 26.02
N THR A 351 -1.95 6.28 26.64
CA THR A 351 -2.07 5.91 28.07
C THR A 351 -2.28 4.41 28.27
N ALA A 352 -2.18 3.58 27.22
CA ALA A 352 -2.37 2.14 27.34
C ALA A 352 -1.22 1.52 28.15
N ASP A 353 -1.56 0.59 29.05
CA ASP A 353 -0.58 -0.23 29.73
C ASP A 353 0.00 -1.26 28.76
N LEU A 354 1.28 -1.18 28.49
CA LEU A 354 1.98 -2.09 27.58
C LEU A 354 2.34 -3.43 28.23
N THR A 355 2.27 -3.54 29.54
CA THR A 355 2.67 -4.76 30.30
C THR A 355 1.96 -6.03 29.81
N PRO A 356 0.62 -6.05 29.60
CA PRO A 356 -0.06 -7.23 29.06
C PRO A 356 0.06 -7.36 27.53
N ILE A 357 0.41 -6.27 26.83
CA ILE A 357 0.45 -6.22 25.36
C ILE A 357 1.73 -6.86 24.81
N VAL A 358 2.86 -6.64 25.47
CA VAL A 358 4.17 -7.19 25.02
C VAL A 358 4.15 -8.71 24.94
N PRO A 359 3.71 -9.48 25.95
CA PRO A 359 3.61 -10.95 25.82
C PRO A 359 2.62 -11.41 24.75
N ALA A 360 1.51 -10.68 24.56
CA ALA A 360 0.53 -11.01 23.53
C ALA A 360 1.10 -10.81 22.11
N LEU A 361 1.86 -9.74 21.90
CA LEU A 361 2.60 -9.54 20.65
C LEU A 361 3.66 -10.63 20.43
N GLU A 362 4.37 -11.05 21.48
CA GLU A 362 5.33 -12.14 21.40
C GLU A 362 4.67 -13.47 21.02
N GLU A 363 3.52 -13.80 21.59
CA GLU A 363 2.76 -15.00 21.27
C GLU A 363 2.31 -15.02 19.80
N VAL A 364 1.72 -13.92 19.32
CA VAL A 364 1.15 -13.83 17.97
C VAL A 364 2.22 -13.69 16.90
N LEU A 365 3.20 -12.82 17.11
CA LEU A 365 4.21 -12.49 16.11
C LEU A 365 5.44 -13.38 16.23
N GLY A 366 5.85 -13.76 17.45
CA GLY A 366 7.01 -14.61 17.71
C GLY A 366 6.87 -15.99 17.08
N GLY A 367 5.68 -16.62 17.19
CA GLY A 367 5.39 -17.91 16.55
C GLY A 367 5.35 -17.83 15.02
N SER A 368 5.05 -16.65 14.46
CA SER A 368 5.00 -16.42 13.02
C SER A 368 6.36 -16.11 12.39
N LEU A 369 7.33 -15.72 13.20
CA LEU A 369 8.70 -15.43 12.75
C LEU A 369 9.56 -16.71 12.60
N GLY A 370 9.09 -17.90 13.11
CA GLY A 370 9.81 -19.17 13.02
C GLY A 370 11.28 -19.09 13.46
N ASP A 371 12.06 -20.14 13.17
CA ASP A 371 13.53 -20.13 13.40
C ASP A 371 14.29 -19.31 12.33
N SER A 372 13.61 -18.91 11.25
CA SER A 372 14.15 -18.04 10.20
C SER A 372 13.16 -16.95 9.82
N VAL A 373 13.67 -15.75 9.59
CA VAL A 373 12.93 -14.58 9.08
C VAL A 373 12.19 -14.89 7.76
N GLY A 374 12.66 -15.92 7.02
CA GLY A 374 12.08 -16.37 5.76
C GLY A 374 10.71 -17.05 5.85
N SER A 375 10.18 -17.36 7.04
CA SER A 375 8.86 -18.00 7.19
C SER A 375 7.70 -16.99 7.36
N PHE A 376 7.98 -15.70 7.41
CA PHE A 376 7.03 -14.64 7.70
C PHE A 376 6.03 -14.42 6.56
N ASN A 377 4.73 -14.52 6.87
CA ASN A 377 3.63 -14.24 5.97
C ASN A 377 2.80 -13.07 6.55
N PHE A 378 2.81 -11.93 5.88
CA PHE A 378 2.17 -10.70 6.37
C PHE A 378 0.65 -10.84 6.47
N LYS A 379 0.00 -11.54 5.53
CA LYS A 379 -1.43 -11.81 5.59
C LYS A 379 -1.80 -12.66 6.81
N ALA A 380 -1.05 -13.73 7.08
CA ALA A 380 -1.30 -14.58 8.25
C ALA A 380 -1.14 -13.81 9.57
N ILE A 381 -0.21 -12.86 9.62
CA ILE A 381 -0.03 -11.98 10.78
C ILE A 381 -1.17 -10.98 10.91
N THR A 382 -1.59 -10.35 9.83
CA THR A 382 -2.74 -9.44 9.85
C THR A 382 -3.99 -10.17 10.34
N ASP A 383 -4.16 -11.42 9.94
CA ASP A 383 -5.26 -12.27 10.40
C ASP A 383 -5.20 -12.55 11.91
N ARG A 384 -4.03 -12.92 12.45
CA ARG A 384 -3.83 -13.15 13.89
C ARG A 384 -3.88 -11.85 14.70
N PHE A 385 -3.36 -10.76 14.13
CA PHE A 385 -3.44 -9.45 14.76
C PHE A 385 -4.89 -8.97 14.91
N SER A 386 -5.77 -9.38 14.00
CA SER A 386 -7.20 -9.13 14.10
C SER A 386 -7.82 -9.81 15.34
N GLU A 387 -7.31 -10.98 15.76
CA GLU A 387 -7.73 -11.65 17.00
C GLU A 387 -7.31 -10.83 18.24
N LEU A 388 -6.08 -10.29 18.25
CA LEU A 388 -5.60 -9.41 19.32
C LEU A 388 -6.46 -8.14 19.49
N MET A 389 -7.04 -7.62 18.41
CA MET A 389 -7.88 -6.41 18.47
C MET A 389 -9.19 -6.63 19.24
N PHE A 390 -9.64 -7.88 19.42
CA PHE A 390 -10.81 -8.18 20.25
C PHE A 390 -10.48 -8.25 21.75
N ASP A 391 -9.27 -8.71 22.08
CA ASP A 391 -8.85 -8.95 23.47
C ASP A 391 -8.13 -7.72 24.08
N TYR A 392 -7.53 -6.88 23.25
CA TYR A 392 -6.74 -5.72 23.66
C TYR A 392 -7.24 -4.43 22.99
N PRO A 393 -7.01 -3.24 23.57
CA PRO A 393 -7.54 -1.97 23.06
C PRO A 393 -6.77 -1.45 21.82
N PHE A 394 -6.53 -2.32 20.85
CA PHE A 394 -5.95 -1.92 19.58
C PHE A 394 -6.99 -1.22 18.69
N ARG A 395 -6.53 -0.26 17.91
CA ARG A 395 -7.27 0.41 16.84
C ARG A 395 -6.41 0.48 15.59
N VAL A 396 -7.00 0.35 14.44
CA VAL A 396 -6.30 0.63 13.18
C VAL A 396 -6.66 2.05 12.74
N PRO A 397 -5.72 3.02 12.81
CA PRO A 397 -5.96 4.34 12.24
C PRO A 397 -6.25 4.23 10.73
N ALA A 398 -7.14 5.08 10.20
CA ALA A 398 -7.61 4.97 8.81
C ALA A 398 -6.46 4.96 7.78
N ARG A 399 -5.44 5.83 7.96
CA ARG A 399 -4.24 5.88 7.11
C ARG A 399 -3.47 4.55 7.08
N PHE A 400 -3.40 3.82 8.21
CA PHE A 400 -2.73 2.51 8.26
C PHE A 400 -3.58 1.39 7.66
N ALA A 401 -4.90 1.51 7.65
CA ALA A 401 -5.75 0.57 6.94
C ALA A 401 -5.43 0.54 5.43
N LEU A 402 -5.16 1.71 4.83
CA LEU A 402 -4.73 1.82 3.43
C LEU A 402 -3.32 1.23 3.20
N ILE A 403 -2.39 1.45 4.13
CA ILE A 403 -1.04 0.86 4.05
C ILE A 403 -1.13 -0.67 4.15
N ILE A 404 -1.87 -1.20 5.12
CA ILE A 404 -2.09 -2.65 5.28
C ILE A 404 -2.69 -3.22 4.01
N ARG A 405 -3.72 -2.57 3.45
CA ARG A 405 -4.32 -2.97 2.18
C ARG A 405 -3.30 -3.02 1.05
N ALA A 406 -2.47 -1.99 0.90
CA ALA A 406 -1.45 -1.92 -0.14
C ALA A 406 -0.43 -3.06 0.00
N VAL A 407 0.06 -3.32 1.23
CA VAL A 407 1.03 -4.39 1.51
C VAL A 407 0.41 -5.78 1.28
N VAL A 408 -0.81 -6.02 1.77
CA VAL A 408 -1.53 -7.30 1.57
C VAL A 408 -1.81 -7.54 0.08
N SER A 409 -2.17 -6.49 -0.68
CA SER A 409 -2.40 -6.60 -2.12
C SER A 409 -1.11 -6.95 -2.87
N GLN A 410 0.01 -6.32 -2.52
CA GLN A 410 1.33 -6.63 -3.10
C GLN A 410 1.80 -8.04 -2.72
N GLU A 411 1.65 -8.46 -1.46
CA GLU A 411 1.98 -9.82 -1.04
C GLU A 411 1.10 -10.85 -1.76
N GLY A 412 -0.21 -10.58 -1.88
CA GLY A 412 -1.14 -11.45 -2.61
C GLY A 412 -0.78 -11.59 -4.10
N LEU A 413 -0.32 -10.51 -4.74
CA LEU A 413 0.21 -10.54 -6.10
C LEU A 413 1.49 -11.39 -6.16
N ALA A 414 2.43 -11.14 -5.25
CA ALA A 414 3.70 -11.83 -5.21
C ALA A 414 3.51 -13.34 -5.02
N LEU A 415 2.64 -13.77 -4.09
CA LEU A 415 2.33 -15.18 -3.83
C LEU A 415 1.61 -15.88 -5.00
N ARG A 416 0.90 -15.14 -5.86
CA ARG A 416 0.32 -15.71 -7.09
C ARG A 416 1.39 -16.02 -8.14
N LEU A 417 2.40 -15.17 -8.25
CA LEU A 417 3.48 -15.31 -9.22
C LEU A 417 4.58 -16.25 -8.72
N ASP A 418 4.86 -16.24 -7.41
CA ASP A 418 5.76 -17.15 -6.69
C ASP A 418 5.17 -17.56 -5.33
N PRO A 419 4.65 -18.79 -5.21
CA PRO A 419 4.07 -19.28 -3.94
C PRO A 419 5.06 -19.32 -2.76
N ASN A 420 6.36 -19.30 -3.03
CA ASN A 420 7.41 -19.30 -2.00
C ASN A 420 7.88 -17.91 -1.62
N PHE A 421 7.37 -16.88 -2.27
CA PHE A 421 7.76 -15.50 -1.99
C PHE A 421 7.48 -15.10 -0.54
N ARG A 422 8.39 -14.32 0.03
CA ARG A 422 8.26 -13.76 1.39
C ARG A 422 8.62 -12.28 1.34
N ILE A 423 7.64 -11.44 1.59
CA ILE A 423 7.81 -9.98 1.50
C ILE A 423 8.90 -9.46 2.44
N ILE A 424 9.02 -10.07 3.63
CA ILE A 424 10.02 -9.66 4.63
C ILE A 424 11.45 -9.96 4.17
N ALA A 425 11.65 -10.98 3.34
CA ALA A 425 12.97 -11.30 2.77
C ALA A 425 13.48 -10.20 1.82
N VAL A 426 12.57 -9.40 1.26
CA VAL A 426 12.92 -8.21 0.46
C VAL A 426 12.92 -6.95 1.31
N ALA A 427 11.94 -6.81 2.20
CA ALA A 427 11.77 -5.61 3.01
C ALA A 427 12.90 -5.41 4.02
N TYR A 428 13.34 -6.47 4.70
CA TYR A 428 14.36 -6.33 5.74
C TYR A 428 15.72 -5.89 5.20
N PRO A 429 16.30 -6.51 4.16
CA PRO A 429 17.54 -6.03 3.56
C PRO A 429 17.45 -4.58 3.09
N TYR A 430 16.31 -4.18 2.55
CA TYR A 430 16.07 -2.82 2.12
C TYR A 430 16.10 -1.83 3.30
N VAL A 431 15.37 -2.12 4.38
CA VAL A 431 15.31 -1.28 5.59
C VAL A 431 16.68 -1.25 6.29
N ALA A 432 17.34 -2.41 6.41
CA ALA A 432 18.67 -2.50 7.04
C ALA A 432 19.72 -1.65 6.30
N ARG A 433 19.74 -1.73 4.95
CA ARG A 433 20.63 -0.87 4.12
C ARG A 433 20.38 0.61 4.36
N ARG A 434 19.11 1.00 4.38
CA ARG A 434 18.71 2.39 4.57
C ARG A 434 19.11 2.94 5.94
N LEU A 435 18.91 2.14 7.00
CA LEU A 435 19.34 2.51 8.35
C LEU A 435 20.87 2.65 8.45
N LEU A 436 21.59 1.68 7.91
CA LEU A 436 23.06 1.68 7.95
C LEU A 436 23.67 2.79 7.09
N ALA A 437 22.99 3.24 6.02
CA ALA A 437 23.41 4.40 5.24
C ALA A 437 23.31 5.70 6.03
N GLY A 438 22.32 5.85 6.93
CA GLY A 438 22.20 7.00 7.82
C GLY A 438 22.07 8.34 7.09
N ASP A 439 21.37 8.34 5.93
CA ASP A 439 21.34 9.48 5.01
C ASP A 439 20.68 10.73 5.62
N THR A 440 19.75 10.54 6.57
CA THR A 440 19.09 11.64 7.28
C THR A 440 19.42 11.63 8.77
N SER A 441 19.22 12.78 9.48
CA SER A 441 19.41 12.88 10.94
C SER A 441 18.54 11.88 11.69
N GLU A 442 17.31 11.75 11.26
CA GLU A 442 16.30 10.88 11.86
C GLU A 442 16.67 9.40 11.68
N MET A 443 17.16 9.01 10.51
CA MET A 443 17.65 7.64 10.28
C MET A 443 18.86 7.31 11.15
N ARG A 444 19.73 8.28 11.39
CA ARG A 444 20.86 8.13 12.31
C ARG A 444 20.40 7.94 13.76
N GLU A 445 19.41 8.71 14.20
CA GLU A 445 18.81 8.53 15.53
C GLU A 445 18.19 7.14 15.67
N LYS A 446 17.41 6.70 14.68
CA LYS A 446 16.84 5.34 14.69
C LYS A 446 17.89 4.24 14.65
N LEU A 447 18.96 4.41 13.90
CA LEU A 447 20.10 3.48 13.92
C LEU A 447 20.69 3.38 15.34
N LEU A 448 20.91 4.53 16.00
CA LEU A 448 21.43 4.58 17.37
C LEU A 448 20.49 3.90 18.37
N GLU A 449 19.20 4.10 18.24
CA GLU A 449 18.15 3.45 19.05
C GLU A 449 18.16 1.92 18.92
N VAL A 450 18.39 1.43 17.71
CA VAL A 450 18.45 -0.01 17.42
C VAL A 450 19.73 -0.67 17.95
N ILE A 451 20.89 -0.02 17.73
CA ILE A 451 22.18 -0.63 18.03
C ILE A 451 22.70 -0.33 19.45
N PHE A 452 22.07 0.60 20.19
CA PHE A 452 22.38 0.86 21.60
C PHE A 452 21.17 0.57 22.48
N ASP A 453 21.39 0.06 23.70
CA ASP A 453 20.35 -0.09 24.70
C ASP A 453 20.10 1.24 25.47
N GLU A 454 19.08 1.24 26.34
CA GLU A 454 18.73 2.41 27.17
C GLU A 454 19.90 2.84 28.11
N SER A 455 20.82 1.94 28.42
CA SER A 455 22.02 2.23 29.21
C SER A 455 23.18 2.77 28.36
N GLY A 456 22.97 2.91 27.03
CA GLY A 456 23.99 3.36 26.08
C GLY A 456 25.00 2.28 25.69
N ARG A 457 24.75 0.99 25.95
CA ARG A 457 25.60 -0.12 25.56
C ARG A 457 25.33 -0.56 24.14
N LEU A 458 26.40 -0.85 23.39
CA LEU A 458 26.29 -1.37 22.04
C LEU A 458 25.75 -2.82 22.04
N ARG A 459 24.65 -3.05 21.33
CA ARG A 459 24.07 -4.37 21.04
C ARG A 459 24.74 -4.95 19.81
N LEU A 460 25.86 -5.64 20.01
CA LEU A 460 26.63 -6.22 18.91
C LEU A 460 25.84 -7.23 18.09
N ASP A 461 24.95 -8.00 18.73
CA ASP A 461 24.03 -8.95 18.10
C ASP A 461 23.10 -8.25 17.10
N ARG A 462 22.61 -7.06 17.43
CA ARG A 462 21.74 -6.27 16.55
C ARG A 462 22.50 -5.72 15.34
N LEU A 463 23.70 -5.18 15.59
CA LEU A 463 24.56 -4.69 14.51
C LEU A 463 24.98 -5.84 13.58
N GLU A 464 25.32 -7.01 14.12
CA GLU A 464 25.65 -8.22 13.36
C GLU A 464 24.48 -8.65 12.49
N SER A 465 23.26 -8.72 13.05
CA SER A 465 22.03 -9.06 12.33
C SER A 465 21.77 -8.12 11.14
N LEU A 466 21.90 -6.79 11.35
CA LEU A 466 21.71 -5.81 10.27
C LEU A 466 22.76 -5.97 9.15
N LEU A 467 24.02 -6.21 9.53
CA LEU A 467 25.11 -6.36 8.56
C LEU A 467 25.05 -7.69 7.79
N ASP A 468 24.67 -8.78 8.45
CA ASP A 468 24.58 -10.10 7.84
C ASP A 468 23.48 -10.15 6.79
N VAL A 469 22.33 -9.53 7.07
CA VAL A 469 21.21 -9.50 6.13
C VAL A 469 21.54 -8.70 4.86
N VAL A 470 22.24 -7.58 5.01
CA VAL A 470 22.71 -6.80 3.85
C VAL A 470 23.72 -7.61 3.02
N GLY A 471 24.47 -8.51 3.66
CA GLY A 471 25.48 -9.34 3.01
C GLY A 471 24.94 -10.61 2.33
N GLN A 472 23.82 -11.17 2.79
CA GLN A 472 23.29 -12.46 2.30
C GLN A 472 22.42 -12.35 1.05
N ASP A 473 21.72 -11.24 0.87
CA ASP A 473 20.66 -11.08 -0.13
C ASP A 473 21.15 -10.53 -1.49
N ALA A 474 22.44 -10.29 -1.64
CA ALA A 474 22.97 -9.75 -2.88
C ALA A 474 23.35 -10.87 -3.86
N PRO A 475 22.97 -10.78 -5.14
CA PRO A 475 23.50 -11.66 -6.18
C PRO A 475 25.04 -11.58 -6.29
N ALA A 476 25.62 -10.54 -5.68
CA ALA A 476 27.05 -10.40 -5.46
C ALA A 476 27.29 -9.74 -4.07
N PRO A 477 27.49 -10.51 -2.99
CA PRO A 477 27.58 -10.00 -1.61
C PRO A 477 28.54 -8.82 -1.41
N GLY A 478 29.62 -8.72 -2.20
CA GLY A 478 30.56 -7.62 -2.15
C GLY A 478 30.08 -6.33 -2.81
N LYS A 479 29.13 -6.37 -3.76
CA LYS A 479 28.65 -5.16 -4.47
C LYS A 479 27.80 -4.24 -3.58
N GLU A 480 27.00 -4.80 -2.71
CA GLU A 480 26.08 -4.03 -1.86
C GLU A 480 26.68 -3.63 -0.51
N LEU A 481 27.65 -4.39 -0.01
CA LEU A 481 28.38 -4.02 1.22
C LEU A 481 29.32 -2.82 1.04
N ILE A 482 29.88 -2.61 -0.16
CA ILE A 482 30.78 -1.48 -0.43
C ILE A 482 30.10 -0.12 -0.25
N PRO A 483 28.89 0.15 -0.81
CA PRO A 483 28.19 1.40 -0.55
C PRO A 483 27.85 1.60 0.94
N VAL A 484 27.41 0.54 1.63
CA VAL A 484 27.08 0.59 3.07
C VAL A 484 28.33 0.86 3.91
N ALA A 485 29.44 0.17 3.63
CA ALA A 485 30.73 0.43 4.29
C ALA A 485 31.21 1.87 4.04
N GLY A 486 31.07 2.35 2.81
CA GLY A 486 31.42 3.72 2.42
C GLY A 486 30.52 4.77 3.09
N ALA A 487 29.23 4.49 3.24
CA ALA A 487 28.28 5.36 3.94
C ALA A 487 28.56 5.38 5.44
N GLY A 488 28.72 4.20 6.07
CA GLY A 488 29.06 4.08 7.49
C GLY A 488 30.37 4.75 7.84
N LEU A 489 31.41 4.60 7.00
CA LEU A 489 32.70 5.27 7.20
C LEU A 489 32.60 6.79 7.03
N ARG A 490 31.84 7.24 6.00
CA ARG A 490 31.56 8.68 5.83
C ARG A 490 30.81 9.24 7.02
N LEU A 491 29.82 8.54 7.54
CA LEU A 491 29.08 8.93 8.74
C LEU A 491 30.06 9.02 9.94
N LEU A 492 30.84 7.99 10.20
CA LEU A 492 31.81 7.99 11.30
C LEU A 492 32.85 9.14 11.21
N LEU A 493 33.23 9.54 10.01
CA LEU A 493 34.22 10.61 9.81
C LEU A 493 33.58 12.01 9.69
N SER A 494 32.24 12.10 9.46
CA SER A 494 31.52 13.36 9.31
C SER A 494 31.30 14.07 10.65
N ARG A 495 30.91 15.36 10.60
CA ARG A 495 30.43 16.10 11.78
C ARG A 495 29.15 15.47 12.33
N ASP A 496 28.27 14.99 11.46
CA ASP A 496 26.99 14.39 11.82
C ASP A 496 27.13 13.05 12.56
N GLY A 497 28.24 12.35 12.41
CA GLY A 497 28.55 11.12 13.16
C GLY A 497 29.16 11.35 14.57
N ALA A 498 29.17 12.58 15.06
CA ALA A 498 29.75 12.90 16.37
C ALA A 498 29.08 12.13 17.52
N ASP A 499 27.76 12.00 17.51
CA ASP A 499 27.00 11.26 18.51
C ASP A 499 27.29 9.75 18.45
N LEU A 500 27.35 9.18 17.26
CA LEU A 500 27.70 7.77 17.06
C LEU A 500 29.10 7.50 17.62
N ARG A 501 30.09 8.34 17.28
CA ARG A 501 31.47 8.20 17.82
C ARG A 501 31.50 8.30 19.33
N ARG A 502 30.78 9.28 19.92
CA ARG A 502 30.69 9.48 21.35
C ARG A 502 30.13 8.27 22.06
N ARG A 503 28.99 7.72 21.57
CA ARG A 503 28.35 6.52 22.13
C ARG A 503 29.24 5.30 22.00
N LEU A 504 29.87 5.09 20.83
CA LEU A 504 30.85 4.01 20.64
C LEU A 504 32.00 4.10 21.61
N LEU A 505 32.59 5.29 21.76
CA LEU A 505 33.68 5.49 22.72
C LEU A 505 33.24 5.24 24.17
N MET A 506 32.06 5.72 24.56
CA MET A 506 31.50 5.46 25.90
C MET A 506 31.21 3.99 26.16
N THR A 507 30.84 3.23 25.12
CA THR A 507 30.65 1.77 25.25
C THR A 507 31.97 1.04 25.43
N LEU A 508 32.99 1.45 24.70
CA LEU A 508 34.33 0.82 24.75
C LEU A 508 35.16 1.24 25.96
N ILE A 509 34.87 2.39 26.57
CA ILE A 509 35.54 2.90 27.76
C ILE A 509 34.53 2.98 28.91
N ARG A 510 34.69 2.14 29.92
CA ARG A 510 33.89 2.12 31.16
C ARG A 510 34.82 2.13 32.37
N ASP A 511 34.46 2.84 33.41
CA ASP A 511 35.24 2.95 34.66
C ASP A 511 36.69 3.34 34.38
N ASP A 512 36.93 4.30 33.46
CA ASP A 512 38.22 4.76 32.98
C ASP A 512 39.15 3.66 32.42
N ARG A 513 38.56 2.51 32.00
CA ARG A 513 39.28 1.38 31.40
C ARG A 513 38.68 1.00 30.05
N LEU A 514 39.56 0.67 29.11
CA LEU A 514 39.19 0.14 27.80
C LEU A 514 38.76 -1.33 27.94
N HIS A 515 37.53 -1.63 27.57
CA HIS A 515 37.01 -3.00 27.51
C HIS A 515 37.52 -3.72 26.26
N THR A 516 38.65 -4.39 26.39
CA THR A 516 39.36 -5.04 25.28
C THR A 516 38.51 -6.13 24.58
N ASP A 517 37.59 -6.76 25.29
CA ASP A 517 36.71 -7.81 24.73
C ASP A 517 35.65 -7.21 23.83
N ASP A 518 35.01 -6.11 24.21
CA ASP A 518 34.05 -5.36 23.38
C ASP A 518 34.75 -4.79 22.13
N VAL A 519 35.95 -4.26 22.29
CA VAL A 519 36.80 -3.80 21.18
C VAL A 519 37.12 -4.93 20.22
N ARG A 520 37.55 -6.08 20.73
CA ARG A 520 37.89 -7.25 19.92
C ARG A 520 36.67 -7.81 19.20
N ALA A 521 35.48 -7.86 19.87
CA ALA A 521 34.24 -8.31 19.28
C ALA A 521 33.80 -7.38 18.14
N LEU A 522 33.84 -6.07 18.34
CA LEU A 522 33.48 -5.07 17.29
C LEU A 522 34.43 -5.15 16.09
N PHE A 523 35.74 -5.17 16.32
CA PHE A 523 36.74 -5.29 15.23
C PHE A 523 36.63 -6.67 14.55
N GLY A 524 36.36 -7.74 15.31
CA GLY A 524 36.08 -9.06 14.77
C GLY A 524 34.86 -9.08 13.86
N LEU A 525 33.77 -8.45 14.26
CA LEU A 525 32.57 -8.30 13.45
C LEU A 525 32.86 -7.52 12.16
N LEU A 526 33.47 -6.34 12.27
CA LEU A 526 33.80 -5.52 11.09
C LEU A 526 34.79 -6.26 10.16
N GLY A 527 35.75 -7.00 10.71
CA GLY A 527 36.70 -7.80 9.92
C GLY A 527 36.03 -8.96 9.18
N ARG A 528 35.04 -9.62 9.81
CA ARG A 528 34.25 -10.67 9.15
C ARG A 528 33.35 -10.11 8.05
N THR A 529 32.69 -8.97 8.30
CA THR A 529 31.73 -8.36 7.38
C THR A 529 32.43 -7.66 6.20
N PHE A 530 33.47 -6.87 6.48
CA PHE A 530 34.17 -6.04 5.49
C PHE A 530 35.60 -6.53 5.18
N GLY A 531 35.91 -7.79 5.49
CA GLY A 531 37.24 -8.36 5.24
C GLY A 531 37.63 -8.36 3.77
N PRO A 532 38.96 -8.29 3.47
CA PRO A 532 39.46 -8.17 2.10
C PRO A 532 38.94 -9.24 1.13
N GLY A 533 38.69 -10.45 1.62
CA GLY A 533 38.17 -11.56 0.80
C GLY A 533 36.74 -11.33 0.32
N ARG A 534 35.86 -10.75 1.15
CA ARG A 534 34.47 -10.41 0.75
C ARG A 534 34.42 -9.16 -0.14
N LEU A 535 35.25 -8.16 0.14
CA LEU A 535 35.33 -6.94 -0.68
C LEU A 535 36.01 -7.20 -2.03
N ALA A 536 37.03 -8.06 -2.08
CA ALA A 536 37.72 -8.43 -3.33
C ALA A 536 36.82 -9.24 -4.26
N GLY A 537 35.98 -10.12 -3.74
CA GLY A 537 34.99 -10.84 -4.53
C GLY A 537 34.04 -9.91 -5.30
N GLY A 538 33.57 -8.84 -4.65
CA GLY A 538 32.71 -7.82 -5.26
C GLY A 538 33.42 -6.91 -6.27
N LEU A 539 34.72 -6.65 -6.07
CA LEU A 539 35.54 -5.87 -6.99
C LEU A 539 35.92 -6.67 -8.25
N LEU A 540 36.26 -7.95 -8.09
CA LEU A 540 36.59 -8.84 -9.21
C LEU A 540 35.40 -9.07 -10.14
N GLN A 541 34.16 -9.14 -9.62
CA GLN A 541 32.95 -9.20 -10.45
C GLN A 541 32.66 -7.89 -11.19
N ARG A 542 33.06 -6.72 -10.68
CA ARG A 542 32.97 -5.45 -11.41
C ARG A 542 33.96 -5.35 -12.56
N LEU A 543 35.08 -6.08 -12.47
CA LEU A 543 36.17 -6.06 -13.46
C LEU A 543 36.04 -7.16 -14.53
N ASN A 544 35.05 -8.02 -14.42
CA ASN A 544 34.83 -9.10 -15.41
C ASN A 544 33.65 -8.75 -16.34
N PRO A 545 33.88 -8.12 -17.52
CA PRO A 545 32.84 -7.71 -18.45
C PRO A 545 32.22 -8.87 -19.25
N LEU A 546 32.65 -10.13 -19.03
CA LEU A 546 32.25 -11.30 -19.84
C LEU A 546 31.04 -12.07 -19.30
N GLN A 547 30.40 -11.63 -18.21
CA GLN A 547 29.14 -12.23 -17.69
C GLN A 547 27.92 -11.32 -17.84
N ALA A 548 28.02 -10.26 -18.65
CA ALA A 548 26.93 -9.33 -18.98
C ALA A 548 26.54 -9.45 -20.47
N ALA A 549 26.59 -10.66 -21.04
CA ALA A 549 26.09 -10.97 -22.37
C ALA A 549 25.02 -12.06 -22.31
#